data_abb8b9e209ee44dfcaeaee6a61b03253
#
_entry.id   abb8b9e209ee44dfcaeaee6a61b03253
#
_cell.length_a   1.000
_cell.length_b   1.000
_cell.length_c   1.000
_cell.angle_alpha   90.00
_cell.angle_beta   90.00
_cell.angle_gamma   90.00
#
_symmetry.space_group_name_H-M   'P 1'
#
loop_
_entity.id
_entity.type
_entity.pdbx_description
1 polymer ?
#
loop_
_entity_poly.entity_id
_entity_poly.type
_entity_poly.pdbx_seq_one_letter_code
_entity_poly.pdbx_strand_id
1 'polypeptide(L)'
;MDFIYRQEIIKDISFFTSQPQANFYNELFMNLDLSCIPEHNSKTGRTVYSNHAMICAFIVMKCEGFSQISDLLDFLSNNLIIAYYCGFNIMAKLPSYAKFTRFIREFDNDMLQTVMQSQVLKAVDLTLVDPSFIALDATPVKANVSNNNPTTPFVTHTTVIALLP
;
A
#
# COMPACT_ATOMS: atom_id res chain seq x y z
N MET A 1 45.73 -8.47 -23.51
CA MET A 1 44.35 -8.13 -23.15
C MET A 1 44.09 -8.81 -21.81
N ASP A 2 44.19 -8.04 -20.73
CA ASP A 2 43.99 -8.58 -19.41
C ASP A 2 42.48 -8.77 -19.19
N PHE A 3 42.05 -10.02 -19.10
CA PHE A 3 40.69 -10.36 -18.67
C PHE A 3 40.56 -9.93 -17.20
N ILE A 4 39.83 -8.84 -16.95
CA ILE A 4 39.40 -8.49 -15.63
C ILE A 4 38.30 -9.54 -15.27
N TYR A 5 38.69 -10.53 -14.48
CA TYR A 5 37.73 -11.41 -13.86
C TYR A 5 36.82 -10.54 -12.97
N ARG A 6 35.59 -10.30 -13.43
CA ARG A 6 34.51 -9.88 -12.51
C ARG A 6 34.37 -11.00 -11.51
N GLN A 7 34.79 -10.77 -10.28
CA GLN A 7 34.37 -11.63 -9.18
C GLN A 7 32.85 -11.59 -9.13
N GLU A 8 32.20 -12.66 -9.57
CA GLU A 8 30.80 -12.90 -9.30
C GLU A 8 30.71 -13.15 -7.80
N ILE A 9 30.49 -12.10 -7.03
CA ILE A 9 30.12 -12.24 -5.64
C ILE A 9 28.70 -12.80 -5.67
N ILE A 10 28.56 -14.09 -5.50
CA ILE A 10 27.27 -14.73 -5.25
C ILE A 10 26.82 -14.25 -3.89
N LYS A 11 26.04 -13.19 -3.87
CA LYS A 11 25.43 -12.69 -2.64
C LYS A 11 24.33 -13.66 -2.27
N ASP A 12 24.48 -14.26 -1.10
CA ASP A 12 23.46 -15.13 -0.53
C ASP A 12 22.17 -14.32 -0.27
N ILE A 13 21.01 -14.99 -0.26
CA ILE A 13 19.72 -14.38 0.02
C ILE A 13 19.72 -13.61 1.36
N SER A 14 20.50 -14.09 2.33
CA SER A 14 20.74 -13.42 3.61
C SER A 14 21.28 -12.00 3.46
N PHE A 15 22.10 -11.73 2.46
CA PHE A 15 22.62 -10.39 2.19
C PHE A 15 21.49 -9.44 1.75
N PHE A 16 20.57 -9.91 0.92
CA PHE A 16 19.46 -9.07 0.44
C PHE A 16 18.41 -8.85 1.53
N THR A 17 18.15 -9.86 2.36
CA THR A 17 17.22 -9.74 3.48
C THR A 17 17.76 -8.89 4.63
N SER A 18 19.09 -8.79 4.79
CA SER A 18 19.71 -7.95 5.83
C SER A 18 19.78 -6.45 5.46
N GLN A 19 19.37 -6.06 4.25
CA GLN A 19 19.35 -4.64 3.88
C GLN A 19 18.32 -3.88 4.74
N PRO A 20 18.65 -2.68 5.26
CA PRO A 20 17.75 -1.93 6.14
C PRO A 20 16.36 -1.71 5.56
N GLN A 21 16.28 -1.41 4.26
CA GLN A 21 15.02 -1.21 3.56
C GLN A 21 14.20 -2.51 3.47
N ALA A 22 14.85 -3.64 3.19
CA ALA A 22 14.20 -4.94 3.15
C ALA A 22 13.65 -5.34 4.53
N ASN A 23 14.43 -5.13 5.59
CA ASN A 23 14.01 -5.36 6.97
C ASN A 23 12.81 -4.50 7.35
N PHE A 24 12.83 -3.21 7.01
CA PHE A 24 11.71 -2.31 7.25
C PHE A 24 10.40 -2.84 6.65
N TYR A 25 10.40 -3.25 5.37
CA TYR A 25 9.19 -3.78 4.74
C TYR A 25 8.79 -5.14 5.28
N ASN A 26 9.75 -6.00 5.63
CA ASN A 26 9.46 -7.27 6.26
C ASN A 26 8.72 -7.06 7.59
N GLU A 27 9.24 -6.22 8.48
CA GLU A 27 8.62 -5.91 9.77
C GLU A 27 7.26 -5.22 9.60
N LEU A 28 7.16 -4.27 8.67
CA LEU A 28 5.91 -3.57 8.38
C LEU A 28 4.80 -4.55 7.98
N PHE A 29 5.08 -5.45 7.04
CA PHE A 29 4.07 -6.37 6.51
C PHE A 29 3.78 -7.54 7.45
N MET A 30 4.75 -7.97 8.26
CA MET A 30 4.51 -8.98 9.30
C MET A 30 3.57 -8.47 10.41
N ASN A 31 3.54 -7.16 10.64
CA ASN A 31 2.66 -6.53 11.65
C ASN A 31 1.34 -6.01 11.07
N LEU A 32 1.19 -5.99 9.74
CA LEU A 32 -0.02 -5.52 9.06
C LEU A 32 -1.08 -6.62 9.05
N ASP A 33 -2.20 -6.37 9.69
CA ASP A 33 -3.35 -7.29 9.68
C ASP A 33 -4.28 -6.98 8.50
N LEU A 34 -4.30 -7.87 7.53
CA LEU A 34 -5.18 -7.82 6.35
C LEU A 34 -6.26 -8.92 6.39
N SER A 35 -6.49 -9.58 7.53
CA SER A 35 -7.40 -10.72 7.65
C SER A 35 -8.85 -10.40 7.30
N CYS A 36 -9.27 -9.14 7.44
CA CYS A 36 -10.60 -8.69 7.05
C CYS A 36 -10.77 -8.55 5.51
N ILE A 37 -9.67 -8.64 4.74
CA ILE A 37 -9.71 -8.54 3.29
C ILE A 37 -9.59 -9.94 2.68
N PRO A 38 -10.50 -10.35 1.79
CA PRO A 38 -10.36 -11.62 1.08
C PRO A 38 -9.11 -11.57 0.19
N GLU A 39 -8.32 -12.64 0.21
CA GLU A 39 -7.10 -12.73 -0.60
C GLU A 39 -7.38 -12.59 -2.10
N HIS A 40 -8.50 -13.12 -2.55
CA HIS A 40 -8.96 -13.03 -3.94
C HIS A 40 -10.46 -12.67 -4.01
N ASN A 41 -10.83 -11.84 -4.98
CA ASN A 41 -12.22 -11.41 -5.18
C ASN A 41 -13.12 -12.54 -5.72
N SER A 42 -12.56 -13.63 -6.25
CA SER A 42 -13.30 -14.76 -6.78
C SER A 42 -12.63 -16.07 -6.41
N LYS A 43 -13.44 -17.06 -6.01
CA LYS A 43 -12.97 -18.42 -5.72
C LYS A 43 -12.79 -19.28 -6.97
N THR A 44 -13.34 -18.84 -8.10
CA THR A 44 -13.33 -19.59 -9.36
C THR A 44 -12.79 -18.71 -10.49
N GLY A 45 -11.87 -19.25 -11.29
CA GLY A 45 -11.32 -18.58 -12.45
C GLY A 45 -9.79 -18.54 -12.47
N ARG A 46 -9.23 -17.81 -13.46
CA ARG A 46 -7.79 -17.62 -13.59
C ARG A 46 -7.24 -16.91 -12.36
N THR A 47 -6.17 -17.44 -11.79
CA THR A 47 -5.48 -16.87 -10.61
C THR A 47 -5.17 -15.40 -10.86
N VAL A 48 -5.84 -14.55 -10.11
CA VAL A 48 -5.58 -13.10 -10.07
C VAL A 48 -4.54 -12.87 -8.98
N TYR A 49 -3.76 -11.80 -9.09
CA TYR A 49 -2.86 -11.40 -8.02
C TYR A 49 -3.63 -11.22 -6.70
N SER A 50 -3.00 -11.58 -5.59
CA SER A 50 -3.58 -11.42 -4.26
C SER A 50 -3.92 -9.95 -3.98
N ASN A 51 -5.09 -9.69 -3.39
CA ASN A 51 -5.46 -8.35 -2.93
C ASN A 51 -4.48 -7.84 -1.88
N HIS A 52 -4.00 -8.73 -1.00
CA HIS A 52 -3.00 -8.40 0.01
C HIS A 52 -1.70 -7.92 -0.64
N ALA A 53 -1.20 -8.63 -1.66
CA ALA A 53 0.01 -8.22 -2.38
C ALA A 53 -0.16 -6.86 -3.08
N MET A 54 -1.33 -6.60 -3.66
CA MET A 54 -1.62 -5.31 -4.31
C MET A 54 -1.65 -4.16 -3.29
N ILE A 55 -2.26 -4.38 -2.12
CA ILE A 55 -2.31 -3.40 -1.03
C ILE A 55 -0.91 -3.12 -0.49
N CYS A 56 -0.12 -4.16 -0.20
CA CYS A 56 1.27 -4.00 0.24
C CYS A 56 2.10 -3.20 -0.76
N ALA A 57 1.92 -3.43 -2.06
CA ALA A 57 2.59 -2.65 -3.09
C ALA A 57 2.19 -1.17 -3.07
N PHE A 58 0.91 -0.84 -2.83
CA PHE A 58 0.49 0.56 -2.66
C PHE A 58 1.02 1.20 -1.38
N ILE A 59 1.21 0.42 -0.32
CA ILE A 59 1.90 0.90 0.89
C ILE A 59 3.35 1.24 0.55
N VAL A 60 4.07 0.37 -0.19
CA VAL A 60 5.42 0.68 -0.69
C VAL A 60 5.41 1.98 -1.49
N MET A 61 4.47 2.13 -2.42
CA MET A 61 4.33 3.35 -3.23
C MET A 61 4.25 4.61 -2.37
N LYS A 62 3.52 4.55 -1.25
CA LYS A 62 3.37 5.69 -0.32
C LYS A 62 4.61 5.90 0.55
N CYS A 63 5.23 4.83 1.05
CA CYS A 63 6.45 4.90 1.85
C CYS A 63 7.63 5.47 1.07
N GLU A 64 7.76 5.10 -0.22
CA GLU A 64 8.81 5.61 -1.11
C GLU A 64 8.47 6.98 -1.73
N GLY A 65 7.27 7.51 -1.51
CA GLY A 65 6.84 8.81 -2.03
C GLY A 65 6.55 8.82 -3.53
N PHE A 66 6.34 7.66 -4.16
CA PHE A 66 6.02 7.61 -5.59
C PHE A 66 4.63 8.16 -5.86
N SER A 67 4.54 9.01 -6.88
CA SER A 67 3.27 9.59 -7.33
C SER A 67 2.63 8.80 -8.48
N GLN A 68 3.42 7.98 -9.19
CA GLN A 68 2.96 7.22 -10.36
C GLN A 68 3.15 5.71 -10.16
N ILE A 69 2.21 4.93 -10.72
CA ILE A 69 2.27 3.47 -10.70
C ILE A 69 3.46 2.94 -11.51
N SER A 70 3.91 3.68 -12.55
CA SER A 70 5.13 3.34 -13.31
C SER A 70 6.36 3.26 -12.40
N ASP A 71 6.52 4.25 -11.52
CA ASP A 71 7.67 4.32 -10.61
C ASP A 71 7.65 3.15 -9.60
N LEU A 72 6.46 2.80 -9.11
CA LEU A 72 6.27 1.63 -8.27
C LEU A 72 6.66 0.33 -9.01
N LEU A 73 6.25 0.18 -10.27
CA LEU A 73 6.56 -1.02 -11.05
C LEU A 73 8.06 -1.15 -11.32
N ASP A 74 8.71 -0.05 -11.67
CA ASP A 74 10.15 -0.01 -11.88
C ASP A 74 10.90 -0.33 -10.57
N PHE A 75 10.44 0.24 -9.46
CA PHE A 75 11.00 -0.04 -8.14
C PHE A 75 10.88 -1.52 -7.76
N LEU A 76 9.68 -2.12 -7.85
CA LEU A 76 9.45 -3.52 -7.52
C LEU A 76 10.21 -4.48 -8.44
N SER A 77 10.37 -4.12 -9.72
CA SER A 77 11.14 -4.91 -10.69
C SER A 77 12.63 -4.93 -10.37
N ASN A 78 13.16 -3.85 -9.81
CA ASN A 78 14.56 -3.71 -9.41
C ASN A 78 14.81 -4.21 -7.98
N ASN A 79 13.77 -4.32 -7.14
CA ASN A 79 13.85 -4.73 -5.74
C ASN A 79 13.00 -5.98 -5.46
N LEU A 80 13.43 -7.11 -6.02
CA LEU A 80 12.67 -8.36 -5.96
C LEU A 80 12.38 -8.84 -4.54
N ILE A 81 13.26 -8.53 -3.57
CA ILE A 81 13.03 -8.90 -2.17
C ILE A 81 11.83 -8.15 -1.58
N ILE A 82 11.66 -6.87 -1.94
CA ILE A 82 10.49 -6.08 -1.51
C ILE A 82 9.24 -6.56 -2.21
N ALA A 83 9.32 -6.90 -3.50
CA ALA A 83 8.21 -7.52 -4.21
C ALA A 83 7.78 -8.86 -3.58
N TYR A 84 8.74 -9.66 -3.12
CA TYR A 84 8.49 -10.89 -2.37
C TYR A 84 7.78 -10.62 -1.03
N TYR A 85 8.24 -9.62 -0.26
CA TYR A 85 7.58 -9.25 1.00
C TYR A 85 6.17 -8.68 0.80
N CYS A 86 5.90 -8.03 -0.33
CA CYS A 86 4.54 -7.69 -0.71
C CYS A 86 3.64 -8.92 -0.94
N GLY A 87 4.22 -10.11 -1.15
CA GLY A 87 3.49 -11.34 -1.45
C GLY A 87 3.40 -11.68 -2.94
N PHE A 88 4.20 -11.04 -3.80
CA PHE A 88 4.26 -11.42 -5.20
C PHE A 88 5.17 -12.62 -5.42
N ASN A 89 4.77 -13.48 -6.37
CA ASN A 89 5.66 -14.53 -6.84
C ASN A 89 6.74 -13.92 -7.76
N ILE A 90 7.95 -13.79 -7.23
CA ILE A 90 9.08 -13.19 -7.94
C ILE A 90 9.62 -14.04 -9.11
N MET A 91 9.23 -15.32 -9.17
CA MET A 91 9.53 -16.20 -10.31
C MET A 91 8.52 -16.04 -11.46
N ALA A 92 7.46 -15.30 -11.22
CA ALA A 92 6.43 -14.98 -12.21
C ALA A 92 6.49 -13.49 -12.59
N LYS A 93 5.74 -13.13 -13.63
CA LYS A 93 5.63 -11.73 -14.04
C LYS A 93 4.86 -10.91 -12.98
N LEU A 94 5.41 -9.78 -12.59
CA LEU A 94 4.71 -8.81 -11.75
C LEU A 94 3.45 -8.25 -12.42
N PRO A 95 2.47 -7.73 -11.65
CA PRO A 95 1.28 -7.11 -12.21
C PRO A 95 1.62 -5.96 -13.16
N SER A 96 0.92 -5.84 -14.26
CA SER A 96 1.10 -4.73 -15.18
C SER A 96 0.45 -3.44 -14.65
N TYR A 97 0.83 -2.29 -15.21
CA TYR A 97 0.20 -0.99 -14.93
C TYR A 97 -1.33 -1.06 -14.97
N ALA A 98 -1.89 -1.68 -16.01
CA ALA A 98 -3.34 -1.83 -16.16
C ALA A 98 -3.98 -2.63 -15.01
N LYS A 99 -3.27 -3.60 -14.42
CA LYS A 99 -3.77 -4.37 -13.28
C LYS A 99 -3.81 -3.52 -12.01
N PHE A 100 -2.79 -2.73 -11.75
CA PHE A 100 -2.76 -1.78 -10.63
C PHE A 100 -3.84 -0.72 -10.76
N THR A 101 -4.00 -0.10 -11.93
CA THR A 101 -5.04 0.90 -12.18
C THR A 101 -6.44 0.32 -12.01
N ARG A 102 -6.63 -0.92 -12.50
CA ARG A 102 -7.90 -1.63 -12.34
C ARG A 102 -8.19 -1.92 -10.87
N PHE A 103 -7.20 -2.37 -10.12
CA PHE A 103 -7.34 -2.64 -8.70
C PHE A 103 -7.80 -1.39 -7.92
N ILE A 104 -7.16 -0.22 -8.10
CA ILE A 104 -7.58 1.03 -7.46
C ILE A 104 -9.03 1.36 -7.77
N ARG A 105 -9.46 1.16 -9.00
CA ARG A 105 -10.82 1.52 -9.42
C ARG A 105 -11.90 0.58 -8.89
N GLU A 106 -11.57 -0.71 -8.75
CA GLU A 106 -12.54 -1.77 -8.44
C GLU A 106 -12.49 -2.23 -6.98
N PHE A 107 -11.46 -1.85 -6.25
CA PHE A 107 -11.31 -2.26 -4.85
C PHE A 107 -12.25 -1.46 -3.95
N ASP A 108 -12.85 -2.14 -2.99
CA ASP A 108 -13.78 -1.55 -2.03
C ASP A 108 -13.03 -0.72 -0.98
N ASN A 109 -13.30 0.57 -0.94
CA ASN A 109 -12.68 1.49 0.02
C ASN A 109 -13.12 1.24 1.46
N ASP A 110 -14.31 0.68 1.70
CA ASP A 110 -14.80 0.43 3.05
C ASP A 110 -13.95 -0.66 3.73
N MET A 111 -13.44 -1.62 2.97
CA MET A 111 -12.48 -2.60 3.47
C MET A 111 -11.16 -1.96 3.89
N LEU A 112 -10.66 -0.97 3.14
CA LEU A 112 -9.44 -0.25 3.53
C LEU A 112 -9.64 0.58 4.79
N GLN A 113 -10.81 1.20 4.96
CA GLN A 113 -11.14 1.91 6.19
C GLN A 113 -11.16 0.98 7.41
N THR A 114 -11.71 -0.22 7.25
CA THR A 114 -11.70 -1.24 8.30
C THR A 114 -10.28 -1.63 8.71
N VAL A 115 -9.38 -1.83 7.73
CA VAL A 115 -7.95 -2.09 8.01
C VAL A 115 -7.33 -0.91 8.75
N MET A 116 -7.55 0.31 8.28
CA MET A 116 -7.00 1.51 8.94
C MET A 116 -7.48 1.61 10.39
N GLN A 117 -8.76 1.40 10.64
CA GLN A 117 -9.33 1.43 11.99
C GLN A 117 -8.67 0.36 12.88
N SER A 118 -8.53 -0.86 12.40
CA SER A 118 -7.89 -1.94 13.16
C SER A 118 -6.43 -1.62 13.51
N GLN A 119 -5.68 -1.00 12.59
CA GLN A 119 -4.30 -0.59 12.86
C GLN A 119 -4.22 0.56 13.87
N VAL A 120 -5.14 1.53 13.80
CA VAL A 120 -5.21 2.61 14.79
C VAL A 120 -5.52 2.06 16.19
N LEU A 121 -6.51 1.16 16.31
CA LEU A 121 -6.84 0.53 17.59
C LEU A 121 -5.64 -0.25 18.14
N LYS A 122 -4.93 -1.00 17.29
CA LYS A 122 -3.70 -1.69 17.69
C LYS A 122 -2.62 -0.73 18.17
N ALA A 123 -2.47 0.43 17.54
CA ALA A 123 -1.52 1.45 17.97
C ALA A 123 -1.90 2.08 19.32
N VAL A 124 -3.20 2.25 19.58
CA VAL A 124 -3.72 2.71 20.89
C VAL A 124 -3.46 1.66 21.98
N ASP A 125 -3.74 0.39 21.71
CA ASP A 125 -3.48 -0.73 22.64
C ASP A 125 -2.00 -0.85 23.01
N LEU A 126 -1.12 -0.57 22.05
CA LEU A 126 0.33 -0.51 22.25
C LEU A 126 0.82 0.81 22.87
N THR A 127 -0.08 1.71 23.26
CA THR A 127 0.24 3.04 23.81
C THR A 127 1.12 3.92 22.90
N LEU A 128 1.12 3.66 21.60
CA LEU A 128 1.86 4.45 20.62
C LEU A 128 1.12 5.74 20.24
N VAL A 129 -0.20 5.76 20.42
CA VAL A 129 -1.09 6.88 20.14
C VAL A 129 -1.96 7.16 21.36
N ASP A 130 -2.04 8.40 21.78
CA ASP A 130 -2.96 8.84 22.83
C ASP A 130 -4.32 9.22 22.19
N PRO A 131 -5.40 8.46 22.45
CA PRO A 131 -6.70 8.72 21.86
C PRO A 131 -7.40 9.97 22.38
N SER A 132 -6.87 10.61 23.45
CA SER A 132 -7.43 11.85 23.98
C SER A 132 -7.14 13.08 23.10
N PHE A 133 -6.19 12.97 22.16
CA PHE A 133 -5.89 14.02 21.20
C PHE A 133 -6.44 13.69 19.82
N ILE A 134 -7.49 14.41 19.40
CA ILE A 134 -8.06 14.31 18.05
C ILE A 134 -7.65 15.57 17.27
N ALA A 135 -6.83 15.42 16.25
CA ALA A 135 -6.56 16.48 15.29
C ALA A 135 -7.58 16.41 14.15
N LEU A 136 -8.45 17.42 14.06
CA LEU A 136 -9.37 17.60 12.95
C LEU A 136 -8.70 18.50 11.91
N ASP A 137 -8.21 17.92 10.81
CA ASP A 137 -7.77 18.70 9.65
C ASP A 137 -8.95 18.84 8.68
N ALA A 138 -9.55 20.01 8.66
CA ALA A 138 -10.56 20.39 7.70
C ALA A 138 -9.91 21.20 6.58
N THR A 139 -9.43 20.54 5.54
CA THR A 139 -8.98 21.22 4.32
C THR A 139 -10.20 21.56 3.46
N PRO A 140 -10.58 22.84 3.33
CA PRO A 140 -11.69 23.20 2.46
C PRO A 140 -11.31 22.95 1.00
N VAL A 141 -11.92 21.95 0.39
CA VAL A 141 -11.82 21.72 -1.05
C VAL A 141 -12.70 22.75 -1.74
N LYS A 142 -12.08 23.73 -2.38
CA LYS A 142 -12.81 24.62 -3.28
C LYS A 142 -13.29 23.81 -4.47
N ALA A 143 -14.57 23.45 -4.49
CA ALA A 143 -15.19 22.92 -5.69
C ALA A 143 -15.09 23.99 -6.78
N ASN A 144 -14.50 23.61 -7.92
CA ASN A 144 -14.45 24.47 -9.09
C ASN A 144 -15.86 24.47 -9.74
N VAL A 145 -16.79 25.16 -9.08
CA VAL A 145 -18.16 25.31 -9.57
C VAL A 145 -18.14 26.45 -10.57
N SER A 146 -18.54 26.19 -11.79
CA SER A 146 -18.77 27.24 -12.77
C SER A 146 -19.82 28.20 -12.20
N ASN A 147 -19.56 29.51 -12.31
CA ASN A 147 -20.41 30.58 -11.76
C ASN A 147 -21.85 30.59 -12.29
N ASN A 148 -22.23 29.65 -13.14
CA ASN A 148 -23.53 29.58 -13.78
C ASN A 148 -24.55 28.67 -13.07
N ASN A 149 -24.25 28.12 -11.89
CA ASN A 149 -25.23 27.29 -11.17
C ASN A 149 -25.32 27.69 -9.70
N PRO A 150 -26.11 28.70 -9.32
CA PRO A 150 -26.17 29.26 -7.98
C PRO A 150 -26.96 28.43 -6.95
N THR A 151 -27.39 27.19 -7.28
CA THR A 151 -28.36 26.44 -6.47
C THR A 151 -27.85 25.10 -5.91
N THR A 152 -26.57 24.81 -5.87
CA THR A 152 -26.08 23.64 -5.15
C THR A 152 -25.61 24.04 -3.74
N PRO A 153 -26.26 23.53 -2.66
CA PRO A 153 -25.79 23.77 -1.29
C PRO A 153 -24.42 23.09 -1.10
N PHE A 154 -23.54 23.76 -0.38
CA PHE A 154 -22.25 23.24 0.04
C PHE A 154 -22.44 21.92 0.80
N VAL A 155 -21.98 20.82 0.24
CA VAL A 155 -21.86 19.57 0.98
C VAL A 155 -20.44 19.53 1.56
N THR A 156 -20.32 19.86 2.82
CA THR A 156 -19.10 19.62 3.59
C THR A 156 -19.08 18.13 3.96
N HIS A 157 -18.27 17.34 3.29
CA HIS A 157 -17.94 16.00 3.77
C HIS A 157 -16.95 16.14 4.93
N THR A 158 -17.48 16.19 6.12
CA THR A 158 -16.70 16.04 7.34
C THR A 158 -16.54 14.54 7.59
N THR A 159 -15.38 13.98 7.28
CA THR A 159 -15.06 12.61 7.70
C THR A 159 -14.71 12.68 9.18
N VAL A 160 -15.69 12.40 10.04
CA VAL A 160 -15.46 12.23 11.48
C VAL A 160 -15.00 10.80 11.69
N ILE A 161 -13.72 10.62 12.03
CA ILE A 161 -13.25 9.35 12.59
C ILE A 161 -13.69 9.36 14.06
N ALA A 162 -14.88 8.86 14.33
CA ALA A 162 -15.32 8.64 15.69
C ALA A 162 -14.65 7.37 16.22
N LEU A 163 -13.70 7.52 17.12
CA LEU A 163 -13.28 6.46 18.02
C LEU A 163 -14.39 6.35 19.07
N LEU A 164 -15.20 5.31 18.97
CA LEU A 164 -16.19 4.98 19.98
C LEU A 164 -15.51 4.33 21.19
N PRO A 165 -16.06 4.56 22.40
CA PRO A 165 -15.51 4.03 23.64
C PRO A 165 -15.62 2.51 23.75
#